data_da6a014c8a1a34a9134f41fd6b705742
#
_entry.id   da6a014c8a1a34a9134f41fd6b705742
#
_cell.length_a   1.000
_cell.length_b   1.000
_cell.length_c   1.000
_cell.angle_alpha   90.00
_cell.angle_beta   90.00
_cell.angle_gamma   90.00
#
_symmetry.space_group_name_H-M   'P 1'
#
loop_
_entity.id
_entity.type
_entity.pdbx_description
1 polymer ?
#
loop_
_entity_poly.entity_id
_entity_poly.type
_entity_poly.pdbx_seq_one_letter_code
_entity_poly.pdbx_strand_id
1 'polypeptide(L)'
;MLWLRYEGGQLPIGYADGPVATISGLYNKTWTLYQGTNEDSGITVSSLLVDEADQYYGSFDGDVKDWLLKLVDQGLFGQDAYVDVGNAGMEPFYGDVEFVNTLALRIELA
;
A
#
# COMPACT_ATOMS: atom_id res chain seq x y z
N MET A 1 1.73 1.17 3.18
CA MET A 1 1.42 -0.13 2.54
C MET A 1 0.62 0.10 1.27
N LEU A 2 0.85 -0.67 0.24
CA LEU A 2 0.07 -0.63 -1.01
C LEU A 2 -0.70 -1.96 -1.12
N TRP A 3 -2.01 -1.89 -0.97
CA TRP A 3 -2.88 -3.07 -0.96
C TRP A 3 -3.44 -3.29 -2.35
N LEU A 4 -2.83 -4.20 -3.09
CA LEU A 4 -3.21 -4.54 -4.46
C LEU A 4 -4.44 -5.46 -4.51
N ARG A 5 -4.62 -6.27 -3.47
CA ARG A 5 -5.73 -7.20 -3.31
C ARG A 5 -5.94 -7.48 -1.83
N TYR A 6 -7.19 -7.61 -1.43
CA TYR A 6 -7.58 -7.92 -0.06
C TYR A 6 -8.85 -8.74 -0.04
N GLU A 7 -8.94 -9.67 0.89
CA GLU A 7 -10.09 -10.58 1.02
C GLU A 7 -10.40 -10.82 2.50
N GLY A 8 -11.62 -11.30 2.76
CA GLY A 8 -12.02 -11.72 4.09
C GLY A 8 -12.36 -10.60 5.06
N GLY A 9 -12.56 -9.39 4.58
CA GLY A 9 -12.98 -8.26 5.42
C GLY A 9 -11.89 -7.71 6.33
N GLN A 10 -10.62 -8.04 6.10
CA GLN A 10 -9.52 -7.45 6.85
C GLN A 10 -9.38 -5.96 6.53
N LEU A 11 -9.17 -5.16 7.55
CA LEU A 11 -9.14 -3.71 7.46
C LEU A 11 -7.75 -3.16 7.77
N PRO A 12 -7.33 -2.06 7.12
CA PRO A 12 -6.04 -1.44 7.39
C PRO A 12 -6.02 -0.70 8.73
N ILE A 13 -4.82 -0.47 9.24
CA ILE A 13 -4.62 0.40 10.41
C ILE A 13 -5.16 1.80 10.07
N GLY A 14 -5.95 2.35 10.97
CA GLY A 14 -6.58 3.67 10.79
C GLY A 14 -7.94 3.64 10.10
N TYR A 15 -8.45 2.48 9.73
CA TYR A 15 -9.76 2.36 9.08
C TYR A 15 -10.90 2.96 9.93
N ALA A 16 -10.85 2.76 11.24
CA ALA A 16 -11.89 3.25 12.16
C ALA A 16 -12.00 4.79 12.18
N ASP A 17 -10.93 5.48 11.88
CA ASP A 17 -10.90 6.95 11.80
C ASP A 17 -11.38 7.48 10.44
N GLY A 18 -11.71 6.61 9.52
CA GLY A 18 -12.14 6.95 8.18
C GLY A 18 -10.99 7.23 7.20
N PRO A 19 -11.30 7.37 5.91
CA PRO A 19 -10.28 7.63 4.90
C PRO A 19 -9.70 9.04 5.04
N VAL A 20 -8.41 9.14 4.81
CA VAL A 20 -7.67 10.42 4.78
C VAL A 20 -7.88 11.12 3.45
N ALA A 21 -7.85 10.37 2.36
CA ALA A 21 -7.97 10.91 1.00
C ALA A 21 -8.33 9.81 0.00
N THR A 22 -8.77 10.24 -1.18
CA THR A 22 -8.91 9.40 -2.36
C THR A 22 -7.83 9.78 -3.36
N ILE A 23 -7.08 8.81 -3.84
CA ILE A 23 -5.99 9.01 -4.79
C ILE A 23 -6.42 8.46 -6.15
N SER A 24 -6.48 9.32 -7.15
CA SER A 24 -6.87 8.95 -8.51
C SER A 24 -5.65 8.90 -9.42
N GLY A 25 -5.68 8.00 -10.41
CA GLY A 25 -4.68 7.94 -11.48
C GLY A 25 -3.38 7.24 -11.12
N LEU A 26 -3.20 6.77 -9.90
CA LEU A 26 -2.04 5.95 -9.55
C LEU A 26 -2.22 4.56 -10.20
N TYR A 27 -1.29 4.21 -11.09
CA TYR A 27 -1.36 2.96 -11.88
C TYR A 27 -2.70 2.78 -12.63
N ASN A 28 -3.29 3.92 -13.07
CA ASN A 28 -4.58 3.99 -13.77
C ASN A 28 -5.77 3.47 -12.95
N LYS A 29 -5.66 3.50 -11.62
CA LYS A 29 -6.71 3.06 -10.71
C LYS A 29 -6.95 4.11 -9.63
N THR A 30 -8.04 3.93 -8.90
CA THR A 30 -8.40 4.76 -7.75
C THR A 30 -8.10 4.00 -6.46
N TRP A 31 -7.59 4.71 -5.46
CA TRP A 31 -7.15 4.17 -4.19
C TRP A 31 -7.71 4.99 -3.04
N THR A 32 -7.99 4.34 -1.94
CA THR A 32 -8.38 5.01 -0.70
C THR A 32 -7.20 4.98 0.28
N LEU A 33 -6.86 6.14 0.83
CA LEU A 33 -5.77 6.29 1.78
C LEU A 33 -6.30 6.24 3.21
N TYR A 34 -5.75 5.35 4.01
CA TYR A 34 -5.94 5.29 5.45
C TYR A 34 -4.60 5.51 6.15
N GLN A 35 -4.65 6.14 7.32
CA GLN A 35 -3.46 6.36 8.14
C GLN A 35 -3.77 6.11 9.61
N GLY A 36 -2.87 5.43 10.28
CA GLY A 36 -2.98 5.18 11.71
C GLY A 36 -1.64 4.75 12.29
N THR A 37 -1.61 4.55 13.59
CA THR A 37 -0.40 4.14 14.31
C THR A 37 -0.55 2.70 14.75
N ASN A 38 0.46 1.89 14.45
CA ASN A 38 0.55 0.54 15.00
C ASN A 38 0.90 0.67 16.49
N GLU A 39 -0.01 0.22 17.36
CA GLU A 39 0.12 0.38 18.81
C GLU A 39 1.32 -0.39 19.38
N ASP A 40 1.67 -1.52 18.78
CA ASP A 40 2.76 -2.37 19.26
C ASP A 40 4.13 -1.77 18.94
N SER A 41 4.29 -1.14 17.79
CA SER A 41 5.58 -0.59 17.34
C SER A 41 5.68 0.93 17.47
N GLY A 42 4.57 1.64 17.62
CA GLY A 42 4.52 3.10 17.58
C GLY A 42 4.74 3.70 16.19
N ILE A 43 4.81 2.88 15.15
CA ILE A 43 5.06 3.32 13.78
C ILE A 43 3.75 3.79 13.13
N THR A 44 3.81 4.93 12.46
CA THR A 44 2.71 5.42 11.64
C THR A 44 2.67 4.66 10.33
N VAL A 45 1.49 4.13 9.98
CA VAL A 45 1.25 3.35 8.77
C VAL A 45 0.30 4.09 7.86
N SER A 46 0.71 4.28 6.62
CA SER A 46 -0.14 4.83 5.56
C SER A 46 -0.46 3.71 4.57
N SER A 47 -1.74 3.43 4.37
CA SER A 47 -2.20 2.31 3.55
C SER A 47 -3.06 2.83 2.40
N LEU A 48 -2.66 2.51 1.16
CA LEU A 48 -3.48 2.72 -0.02
C LEU A 48 -4.15 1.39 -0.39
N LEU A 49 -5.47 1.39 -0.36
CA LEU A 49 -6.29 0.26 -0.79
C LEU A 49 -6.85 0.57 -2.17
N VAL A 50 -6.57 -0.30 -3.14
CA VAL A 50 -7.21 -0.21 -4.46
C VAL A 50 -8.72 -0.38 -4.29
N ASP A 51 -9.52 0.29 -5.12
CA ASP A 51 -10.96 0.11 -5.11
C ASP A 51 -11.31 -1.37 -5.28
N GLU A 52 -12.34 -1.82 -4.57
CA GLU A 52 -12.75 -3.22 -4.55
C GLU A 52 -13.01 -3.79 -5.96
N ALA A 53 -13.57 -2.97 -6.85
CA ALA A 53 -13.83 -3.35 -8.22
C ALA A 53 -12.57 -3.47 -9.09
N ASP A 54 -11.46 -2.90 -8.65
CA ASP A 54 -10.21 -2.79 -9.40
C ASP A 54 -9.07 -3.62 -8.83
N GLN A 55 -9.35 -4.52 -7.91
CA GLN A 55 -8.32 -5.39 -7.31
C GLN A 55 -7.54 -6.17 -8.36
N TYR A 56 -6.28 -6.44 -8.05
CA TYR A 56 -5.38 -7.19 -8.93
C TYR A 56 -5.54 -8.70 -8.71
N TYR A 57 -5.84 -9.43 -9.78
CA TYR A 57 -5.97 -10.89 -9.77
C TYR A 57 -4.89 -11.60 -10.61
N GLY A 58 -3.95 -10.84 -11.09
CA GLY A 58 -2.82 -11.34 -11.87
C GLY A 58 -1.55 -10.56 -11.51
N SER A 59 -0.82 -10.16 -12.53
CA SER A 59 0.45 -9.44 -12.34
C SER A 59 0.23 -7.98 -12.03
N PHE A 60 1.12 -7.46 -11.21
CA PHE A 60 1.30 -6.01 -10.99
C PHE A 60 2.69 -5.61 -11.47
N ASP A 61 2.75 -4.54 -12.26
CA ASP A 61 3.99 -3.91 -12.67
C ASP A 61 3.82 -2.40 -12.56
N GLY A 62 4.69 -1.76 -11.80
CA GLY A 62 4.60 -0.33 -11.57
C GLY A 62 5.86 0.23 -10.92
N ASP A 63 6.09 1.51 -11.13
CA ASP A 63 7.15 2.24 -10.45
C ASP A 63 6.69 2.61 -9.03
N VAL A 64 7.35 2.04 -8.04
CA VAL A 64 7.08 2.33 -6.61
C VAL A 64 7.23 3.81 -6.31
N LYS A 65 8.08 4.53 -7.03
CA LYS A 65 8.23 5.97 -6.90
C LYS A 65 6.91 6.72 -7.10
N ASP A 66 6.09 6.29 -8.03
CA ASP A 66 4.79 6.92 -8.29
C ASP A 66 3.87 6.86 -7.07
N TRP A 67 3.85 5.73 -6.39
CA TRP A 67 3.14 5.57 -5.13
C TRP A 67 3.71 6.50 -4.04
N LEU A 68 5.02 6.49 -3.86
CA LEU A 68 5.67 7.32 -2.83
C LEU A 68 5.44 8.82 -3.08
N LEU A 69 5.45 9.27 -4.34
CA LEU A 69 5.16 10.66 -4.68
C LEU A 69 3.72 11.06 -4.35
N LYS A 70 2.76 10.14 -4.50
CA LYS A 70 1.37 10.41 -4.07
C LYS A 70 1.28 10.63 -2.56
N LEU A 71 2.07 9.90 -1.77
CA LEU A 71 2.14 10.11 -0.32
C LEU A 71 2.80 11.44 0.04
N VAL A 72 3.82 11.85 -0.71
CA VAL A 72 4.43 13.18 -0.56
C VAL A 72 3.41 14.28 -0.86
N ASP A 73 2.63 14.14 -1.91
CA ASP A 73 1.56 15.09 -2.28
C ASP A 73 0.52 15.23 -1.17
N GLN A 74 0.29 14.19 -0.38
CA GLN A 74 -0.60 14.21 0.78
C GLN A 74 0.08 14.77 2.05
N GLY A 75 1.34 15.17 1.96
CA GLY A 75 2.08 15.73 3.08
C GLY A 75 2.49 14.72 4.16
N LEU A 76 2.53 13.44 3.83
CA LEU A 76 2.82 12.38 4.82
C LEU A 76 4.30 12.24 5.13
N PHE A 77 5.16 12.63 4.21
CA PHE A 77 6.60 12.75 4.42
C PHE A 77 7.23 13.70 3.39
N GLY A 78 8.46 14.14 3.64
CA GLY A 78 9.16 15.07 2.75
C GLY A 78 9.76 14.37 1.54
N GLN A 79 10.08 15.15 0.49
CA GLN A 79 10.70 14.66 -0.73
C GLN A 79 12.11 14.11 -0.54
N ASP A 80 12.76 14.45 0.57
CA ASP A 80 14.09 14.02 0.96
C ASP A 80 14.08 12.80 1.90
N ALA A 81 12.94 12.18 2.12
CA ALA A 81 12.83 10.97 2.90
C ALA A 81 13.55 9.79 2.23
N TYR A 82 14.13 8.93 3.03
CA TYR A 82 14.83 7.73 2.55
C TYR A 82 13.95 6.49 2.67
N VAL A 83 14.13 5.55 1.74
CA VAL A 83 13.53 4.23 1.82
C VAL A 83 14.54 3.26 2.44
N ASP A 84 14.24 2.77 3.63
CA ASP A 84 15.11 1.82 4.34
C ASP A 84 14.89 0.38 3.87
N VAL A 85 13.62 0.02 3.62
CA VAL A 85 13.23 -1.36 3.33
C VAL A 85 12.03 -1.36 2.37
N GLY A 86 12.02 -2.34 1.47
CA GLY A 86 10.90 -2.63 0.61
C GLY A 86 10.58 -4.12 0.64
N ASN A 87 9.31 -4.46 0.84
CA ASN A 87 8.82 -5.83 0.85
C ASN A 87 7.57 -5.95 -0.02
N ALA A 88 7.45 -7.10 -0.67
CA ALA A 88 6.20 -7.46 -1.35
C ALA A 88 5.85 -8.91 -1.03
N GLY A 89 4.56 -9.19 -0.95
CA GLY A 89 4.10 -10.53 -0.63
C GLY A 89 2.66 -10.55 -0.18
N MET A 90 2.35 -11.49 0.70
CA MET A 90 1.03 -11.67 1.26
C MET A 90 1.12 -11.67 2.79
N GLU A 91 0.13 -11.07 3.41
CA GLU A 91 -0.03 -11.08 4.86
C GLU A 91 -1.32 -11.83 5.23
N PRO A 92 -1.23 -13.10 5.65
CA PRO A 92 -2.40 -13.85 6.09
C PRO A 92 -2.74 -13.50 7.53
N PHE A 93 -4.00 -13.14 7.80
CA PHE A 93 -4.49 -12.83 9.14
C PHE A 93 -5.21 -14.01 9.77
N TYR A 94 -5.81 -14.87 8.96
CA TYR A 94 -6.51 -16.08 9.43
C TYR A 94 -6.75 -17.03 8.25
N GLY A 95 -7.06 -18.30 8.55
CA GLY A 95 -7.40 -19.31 7.56
C GLY A 95 -6.20 -19.98 6.90
N ASP A 96 -6.48 -20.87 5.97
CA ASP A 96 -5.48 -21.58 5.18
C ASP A 96 -5.34 -20.88 3.81
N VAL A 97 -4.14 -20.43 3.50
CA VAL A 97 -3.88 -19.67 2.29
C VAL A 97 -2.68 -20.24 1.56
N GLU A 98 -2.83 -20.40 0.24
CA GLU A 98 -1.71 -20.70 -0.65
C GLU A 98 -1.45 -19.48 -1.54
N PHE A 99 -0.19 -19.05 -1.61
CA PHE A 99 0.22 -17.91 -2.40
C PHE A 99 1.46 -18.23 -3.21
N VAL A 100 1.35 -18.07 -4.52
CA VAL A 100 2.48 -18.22 -5.43
C VAL A 100 2.85 -16.84 -5.95
N ASN A 101 4.11 -16.45 -5.76
CA ASN A 101 4.57 -15.12 -6.11
C ASN A 101 5.90 -15.19 -6.84
N THR A 102 6.02 -14.42 -7.91
CA THR A 102 7.31 -14.09 -8.53
C THR A 102 7.52 -12.60 -8.37
N LEU A 103 8.53 -12.23 -7.59
CA LEU A 103 8.86 -10.85 -7.30
C LEU A 103 10.12 -10.45 -8.05
N ALA A 104 10.04 -9.34 -8.78
CA ALA A 104 11.19 -8.61 -9.27
C ALA A 104 11.13 -7.19 -8.73
N LEU A 105 12.11 -6.82 -7.92
CA LEU A 105 12.23 -5.48 -7.36
C LEU A 105 13.57 -4.90 -7.78
N ARG A 106 13.53 -3.72 -8.42
CA ARG A 106 14.72 -3.07 -8.93
C ARG A 106 14.80 -1.65 -8.38
N ILE A 107 15.98 -1.27 -7.91
CA ILE A 107 16.30 0.07 -7.43
C ILE A 107 17.40 0.65 -8.29
N GLU A 108 17.17 1.84 -8.82
CA GLU A 108 18.17 2.59 -9.57
C GLU A 108 18.51 3.88 -8.84
N LEU A 109 19.79 4.21 -8.80
CA LEU A 109 20.26 5.51 -8.32
C LEU A 109 20.04 6.56 -9.41
N ALA A 110 19.44 7.65 -9.01
CA ALA A 110 19.21 8.77 -9.93
C ALA A 110 20.48 9.62 -10.09
#